data_a6aebe94eaec5c8d67f9969e8f2d88f8
#
_entry.id   a6aebe94eaec5c8d67f9969e8f2d88f8
#
_cell.length_a   1.000
_cell.length_b   1.000
_cell.length_c   1.000
_cell.angle_alpha   90.00
_cell.angle_beta   90.00
_cell.angle_gamma   90.00
#
_symmetry.space_group_name_H-M   'P 1'
#
loop_
_entity.id
_entity.type
_entity.pdbx_description
1 polymer ?
#
loop_
_entity_poly.entity_id
_entity_poly.type
_entity_poly.pdbx_seq_one_letter_code
_entity_poly.pdbx_strand_id
1 'polypeptide(L)'
;MLDDSDCIENYEIIDYKHWSTGFYYKLKAIFTDESALFAKEYFDSNERNYSFHWQQKDSHLICRWDNAPHHKSIATFPHHKHCHDGIYESKEISLVEVLKTIRQQFKSVK
;
A
#
# COMPACT_ATOMS: atom_id res chain seq x y z
N MET A 1 -7.06 5.36 12.77
CA MET A 1 -6.38 4.19 12.21
C MET A 1 -4.89 4.40 12.09
N LEU A 2 -4.45 5.37 11.30
CA LEU A 2 -3.00 5.64 11.17
C LEU A 2 -2.36 6.06 12.50
N ASP A 3 -3.07 6.84 13.28
CA ASP A 3 -2.58 7.34 14.56
C ASP A 3 -2.44 6.25 15.62
N ASP A 4 -3.09 5.10 15.41
CA ASP A 4 -3.07 4.01 16.39
C ASP A 4 -1.90 3.05 16.18
N SER A 5 -1.11 3.24 15.12
CA SER A 5 -0.01 2.35 14.81
C SER A 5 1.26 2.82 15.50
N ASP A 6 1.83 1.97 16.34
CA ASP A 6 3.06 2.28 17.07
C ASP A 6 4.31 2.27 16.19
N CYS A 7 4.23 1.80 14.96
CA CYS A 7 5.37 1.80 14.04
C CYS A 7 5.36 2.99 13.08
N ILE A 8 4.32 3.82 13.07
CA ILE A 8 4.26 5.01 12.23
C ILE A 8 4.81 6.19 13.00
N GLU A 9 5.86 6.82 12.46
CA GLU A 9 6.46 8.01 13.05
C GLU A 9 5.70 9.27 12.66
N ASN A 10 5.34 9.40 11.37
CA ASN A 10 4.47 10.48 10.91
C ASN A 10 3.82 10.11 9.58
N TYR A 11 2.80 10.87 9.20
CA TYR A 11 2.18 10.70 7.88
C TYR A 11 1.66 12.04 7.36
N GLU A 12 1.49 12.10 6.05
CA GLU A 12 1.02 13.29 5.35
C GLU A 12 0.00 12.89 4.29
N ILE A 13 -1.16 13.55 4.28
CA ILE A 13 -2.12 13.37 3.19
C ILE A 13 -1.76 14.39 2.12
N ILE A 14 -1.28 13.90 0.98
CA ILE A 14 -0.78 14.73 -0.11
C ILE A 14 -1.93 15.29 -0.95
N ASP A 15 -2.96 14.47 -1.16
CA ASP A 15 -4.14 14.87 -1.92
C ASP A 15 -5.35 14.06 -1.44
N TYR A 16 -6.52 14.67 -1.50
CA TYR A 16 -7.75 14.00 -1.11
C TYR A 16 -8.93 14.66 -1.79
N LYS A 17 -9.78 13.85 -2.41
CA LYS A 17 -11.03 14.31 -3.03
C LYS A 17 -12.11 13.28 -2.77
N HIS A 18 -13.33 13.73 -2.62
CA HIS A 18 -14.46 12.82 -2.51
C HIS A 18 -15.70 13.45 -3.18
N TRP A 19 -16.56 12.56 -3.63
CA TRP A 19 -17.85 12.94 -4.27
C TRP A 19 -18.87 11.87 -3.89
N SER A 20 -20.12 12.02 -4.35
CA SER A 20 -21.20 11.18 -3.89
C SER A 20 -21.01 9.67 -4.15
N THR A 21 -20.26 9.29 -5.17
CA THR A 21 -20.09 7.88 -5.56
C THR A 21 -18.68 7.35 -5.37
N GLY A 22 -17.75 8.15 -4.82
CA GLY A 22 -16.39 7.67 -4.69
C GLY A 22 -15.44 8.64 -3.99
N PHE A 23 -14.15 8.29 -4.07
CA PHE A 23 -13.09 9.07 -3.45
C PHE A 23 -11.76 8.82 -4.14
N TYR A 24 -10.82 9.71 -3.86
CA TYR A 24 -9.42 9.58 -4.26
C TYR A 24 -8.55 10.13 -3.12
N TYR A 25 -7.47 9.42 -2.81
CA TYR A 25 -6.48 9.96 -1.88
C TYR A 25 -5.08 9.55 -2.29
N LYS A 26 -4.11 10.32 -1.80
CA LYS A 26 -2.69 10.04 -1.93
C LYS A 26 -2.03 10.43 -0.62
N LEU A 27 -1.31 9.50 0.00
CA LEU A 27 -0.66 9.78 1.27
C LEU A 27 0.72 9.15 1.33
N LYS A 28 1.53 9.67 2.25
CA LYS A 28 2.87 9.15 2.55
C LYS A 28 2.95 8.92 4.05
N ALA A 29 3.38 7.74 4.47
CA ALA A 29 3.66 7.43 5.87
C ALA A 29 5.12 7.10 6.03
N ILE A 30 5.73 7.60 7.11
CA ILE A 30 7.12 7.29 7.47
C ILE A 30 7.07 6.43 8.74
N PHE A 31 7.78 5.31 8.70
CA PHE A 31 7.83 4.38 9.82
C PHE A 31 9.06 4.64 10.69
N THR A 32 9.06 4.03 11.87
CA THR A 32 10.14 4.25 12.84
C THR A 32 11.49 3.71 12.37
N ASP A 33 11.52 2.81 11.40
CA ASP A 33 12.76 2.32 10.77
C ASP A 33 13.17 3.18 9.57
N GLU A 34 12.52 4.33 9.38
CA GLU A 34 12.73 5.27 8.28
C GLU A 34 12.26 4.77 6.90
N SER A 35 11.63 3.59 6.84
CA SER A 35 10.98 3.16 5.61
C SER A 35 9.74 4.01 5.37
N ALA A 36 9.24 4.02 4.13
CA ALA A 36 8.11 4.84 3.73
C ALA A 36 7.09 4.04 2.96
N LEU A 37 5.82 4.35 3.20
CA LEU A 37 4.70 3.83 2.42
C LEU A 37 4.08 4.97 1.63
N PHE A 38 3.98 4.80 0.32
CA PHE A 38 3.26 5.71 -0.57
C PHE A 38 1.97 5.00 -0.96
N ALA A 39 0.84 5.51 -0.49
CA ALA A 39 -0.46 4.91 -0.73
C ALA A 39 -1.30 5.80 -1.62
N LYS A 40 -1.93 5.21 -2.60
CA LYS A 40 -2.80 5.91 -3.53
C LYS A 40 -3.98 5.01 -3.86
N GLU A 41 -5.18 5.56 -3.83
CA GLU A 41 -6.37 4.79 -4.15
C GLU A 41 -7.43 5.68 -4.80
N TYR A 42 -8.03 5.18 -5.87
CA TYR A 42 -9.17 5.77 -6.54
C TYR A 42 -10.33 4.76 -6.47
N PHE A 43 -11.50 5.23 -6.14
CA PHE A 43 -12.68 4.39 -6.04
C PHE A 43 -13.90 5.13 -6.57
N ASP A 44 -14.71 4.46 -7.42
CA ASP A 44 -16.04 4.93 -7.77
C ASP A 44 -16.96 3.72 -7.94
N SER A 45 -18.19 3.94 -8.40
CA SER A 45 -19.18 2.86 -8.52
C SER A 45 -18.80 1.81 -9.58
N ASN A 46 -17.84 2.09 -10.46
CA ASN A 46 -17.46 1.21 -11.56
C ASN A 46 -16.11 0.54 -11.36
N GLU A 47 -15.21 1.16 -10.59
CA GLU A 47 -13.84 0.63 -10.49
C GLU A 47 -13.16 1.04 -9.20
N ARG A 48 -12.09 0.32 -8.89
CA ARG A 48 -11.16 0.65 -7.83
C ARG A 48 -9.74 0.45 -8.36
N ASN A 49 -8.91 1.49 -8.24
CA ASN A 49 -7.49 1.41 -8.59
C ASN A 49 -6.69 1.74 -7.35
N TYR A 50 -5.72 0.90 -7.01
CA TYR A 50 -4.90 1.15 -5.82
C TYR A 50 -3.44 0.82 -6.08
N SER A 51 -2.59 1.48 -5.30
CA SER A 51 -1.17 1.23 -5.29
C SER A 51 -0.65 1.56 -3.89
N PHE A 52 -0.06 0.57 -3.24
CA PHE A 52 0.54 0.72 -1.91
C PHE A 52 2.00 0.31 -2.05
N HIS A 53 2.89 1.30 -2.04
CA HIS A 53 4.32 1.11 -2.33
C HIS A 53 5.14 1.34 -1.06
N TRP A 54 5.78 0.29 -0.57
CA TRP A 54 6.59 0.32 0.64
C TRP A 54 8.05 0.16 0.25
N GLN A 55 8.88 1.11 0.68
CA GLN A 55 10.30 1.14 0.32
C GLN A 55 11.16 1.47 1.52
N GLN A 56 12.43 1.07 1.44
CA GLN A 56 13.44 1.42 2.43
C GLN A 56 13.79 2.89 2.32
N LYS A 57 14.51 3.41 3.32
CA LYS A 57 14.98 4.79 3.34
C LYS A 57 15.76 5.15 2.07
N ASP A 58 16.54 4.22 1.55
CA ASP A 58 17.36 4.42 0.34
C ASP A 58 16.57 4.20 -0.97
N SER A 59 15.26 4.10 -0.90
CA SER A 59 14.34 3.92 -2.02
C SER A 59 14.30 2.52 -2.61
N HIS A 60 15.00 1.54 -2.04
CA HIS A 60 14.86 0.16 -2.48
C HIS A 60 13.48 -0.38 -2.14
N LEU A 61 12.85 -1.05 -3.09
CA LEU A 61 11.52 -1.62 -2.91
C LEU A 61 11.54 -2.72 -1.86
N ILE A 62 10.62 -2.64 -0.90
CA ILE A 62 10.34 -3.74 0.00
C ILE A 62 9.18 -4.54 -0.58
N CYS A 63 8.03 -3.88 -0.79
CA CYS A 63 6.88 -4.53 -1.40
C CYS A 63 5.91 -3.48 -1.94
N ARG A 64 5.27 -3.80 -3.07
CA ARG A 64 4.26 -2.94 -3.68
C ARG A 64 3.04 -3.79 -4.01
N TRP A 65 1.89 -3.39 -3.53
CA TRP A 65 0.60 -4.02 -3.84
C TRP A 65 -0.17 -3.11 -4.78
N ASP A 66 -0.63 -3.64 -5.90
CA ASP A 66 -1.49 -2.86 -6.80
C ASP A 66 -2.36 -3.78 -7.66
N ASN A 67 -3.29 -3.19 -8.39
CA ASN A 67 -4.19 -3.90 -9.28
C ASN A 67 -4.11 -3.42 -10.72
N ALA A 68 -2.96 -2.88 -11.14
CA ALA A 68 -2.75 -2.54 -12.54
C ALA A 68 -2.78 -3.83 -13.38
N PRO A 69 -3.46 -3.83 -14.56
CA PRO A 69 -3.70 -5.06 -15.31
C PRO A 69 -2.50 -5.45 -16.20
N HIS A 70 -1.32 -5.59 -15.61
CA HIS A 70 -0.08 -5.87 -16.35
C HIS A 70 0.39 -7.32 -16.29
N HIS A 71 -0.05 -8.10 -15.30
CA HIS A 71 0.45 -9.45 -15.06
C HIS A 71 -0.66 -10.47 -15.17
N LYS A 72 -1.12 -10.72 -16.40
CA LYS A 72 -2.30 -11.54 -16.67
C LYS A 72 -2.14 -13.01 -16.31
N SER A 73 -0.88 -13.50 -16.21
CA SER A 73 -0.60 -14.89 -15.87
C SER A 73 -0.72 -15.19 -14.37
N ILE A 74 -0.84 -14.18 -13.53
CA ILE A 74 -0.94 -14.37 -12.09
C ILE A 74 -2.39 -14.74 -11.72
N ALA A 75 -2.56 -15.76 -10.88
CA ALA A 75 -3.87 -16.31 -10.56
C ALA A 75 -4.83 -15.28 -9.92
N THR A 76 -4.28 -14.30 -9.19
CA THR A 76 -5.08 -13.25 -8.54
C THR A 76 -5.29 -12.01 -9.42
N PHE A 77 -4.93 -12.10 -10.71
CA PHE A 77 -5.08 -10.98 -11.65
C PHE A 77 -6.44 -10.28 -11.49
N PRO A 78 -6.51 -8.93 -11.48
CA PRO A 78 -5.40 -7.98 -11.65
C PRO A 78 -4.59 -7.70 -10.39
N HIS A 79 -4.99 -8.24 -9.25
CA HIS A 79 -4.35 -8.00 -7.97
C HIS A 79 -3.03 -8.75 -7.88
N HIS A 80 -1.96 -8.05 -7.52
CA HIS A 80 -0.64 -8.68 -7.41
C HIS A 80 0.23 -7.89 -6.45
N LYS A 81 1.38 -8.48 -6.13
CA LYS A 81 2.35 -7.88 -5.23
C LYS A 81 3.74 -7.99 -5.84
N HIS A 82 4.47 -6.87 -5.90
CA HIS A 82 5.89 -6.83 -6.28
C HIS A 82 6.73 -6.77 -5.01
N CYS A 83 7.71 -7.66 -4.91
CA CYS A 83 8.73 -7.55 -3.88
C CYS A 83 10.09 -7.45 -4.58
N HIS A 84 11.16 -7.23 -3.81
CA HIS A 84 12.49 -7.06 -4.39
C HIS A 84 12.96 -8.27 -5.22
N ASP A 85 12.40 -9.45 -4.96
CA ASP A 85 12.80 -10.70 -5.61
C ASP A 85 11.80 -11.22 -6.64
N GLY A 86 10.71 -10.49 -6.91
CA GLY A 86 9.76 -10.95 -7.92
C GLY A 86 8.35 -10.44 -7.75
N ILE A 87 7.46 -11.01 -8.55
CA ILE A 87 6.04 -10.69 -8.57
C ILE A 87 5.26 -11.89 -8.06
N TYR A 88 4.33 -11.65 -7.16
CA TYR A 88 3.60 -12.71 -6.47
C TYR A 88 2.10 -12.51 -6.53
N GLU A 89 1.37 -13.60 -6.35
CA GLU A 89 -0.06 -13.55 -6.15
C GLU A 89 -0.38 -12.73 -4.89
N SER A 90 -1.46 -11.98 -4.97
CA SER A 90 -1.99 -11.24 -3.83
C SER A 90 -3.47 -11.03 -4.08
N LYS A 91 -4.32 -11.36 -3.11
CA LYS A 91 -5.73 -11.03 -3.19
C LYS A 91 -5.90 -9.52 -3.12
N GLU A 92 -7.07 -9.03 -3.50
CA GLU A 92 -7.41 -7.63 -3.31
C GLU A 92 -7.11 -7.23 -1.86
N ILE A 93 -6.47 -6.09 -1.67
CA ILE A 93 -6.00 -5.68 -0.35
C ILE A 93 -6.38 -4.22 -0.10
N SER A 94 -6.59 -3.89 1.17
CA SER A 94 -6.90 -2.53 1.61
C SER A 94 -5.69 -1.88 2.28
N LEU A 95 -5.73 -0.56 2.45
CA LEU A 95 -4.69 0.16 3.18
C LEU A 95 -4.55 -0.38 4.61
N VAL A 96 -5.66 -0.70 5.27
CA VAL A 96 -5.62 -1.25 6.64
C VAL A 96 -4.85 -2.56 6.67
N GLU A 97 -5.09 -3.43 5.69
CA GLU A 97 -4.42 -4.72 5.61
C GLU A 97 -2.93 -4.57 5.31
N VAL A 98 -2.57 -3.62 4.45
CA VAL A 98 -1.16 -3.31 4.17
C VAL A 98 -0.47 -2.84 5.44
N LEU A 99 -1.09 -1.94 6.19
CA LEU A 99 -0.53 -1.43 7.44
C LEU A 99 -0.36 -2.54 8.47
N LYS A 100 -1.32 -3.47 8.54
CA LYS A 100 -1.19 -4.64 9.43
C LYS A 100 -0.01 -5.52 9.02
N THR A 101 0.18 -5.73 7.72
CA THR A 101 1.29 -6.53 7.20
C THR A 101 2.62 -5.88 7.57
N ILE A 102 2.75 -4.59 7.36
CA ILE A 102 3.97 -3.84 7.70
C ILE A 102 4.23 -3.92 9.20
N ARG A 103 3.21 -3.69 10.01
CA ARG A 103 3.34 -3.76 11.47
C ARG A 103 3.82 -5.12 11.94
N GLN A 104 3.35 -6.20 11.32
CA GLN A 104 3.80 -7.54 11.67
C GLN A 104 5.27 -7.77 11.34
N GLN A 105 5.76 -7.19 10.25
CA GLN A 105 7.18 -7.25 9.91
C GLN A 105 8.03 -6.61 11.02
N PHE A 106 7.57 -5.48 11.57
CA PHE A 106 8.27 -4.83 12.68
C PHE A 106 8.33 -5.72 13.92
N LYS A 107 7.26 -6.45 14.20
CA LYS A 107 7.20 -7.35 15.35
C LYS A 107 8.06 -8.59 15.18
N SER A 108 8.16 -9.10 13.95
CA SER A 108 8.89 -10.35 13.69
C SER A 108 10.41 -10.18 13.73
N VAL A 109 10.91 -8.94 13.69
CA VAL A 109 12.35 -8.64 13.72
C VAL A 109 12.89 -8.70 15.16
N LYS A 110 12.03 -8.77 16.12
CA LYS A 110 12.44 -8.91 17.52
C LYS A 110 12.71 -10.39 17.81
#